data_ced9a166d73901d0b0fba50a52b9eaf0
#
_entry.id   ced9a166d73901d0b0fba50a52b9eaf0
#
_cell.length_a   1.000
_cell.length_b   1.000
_cell.length_c   1.000
_cell.angle_alpha   90.00
_cell.angle_beta   90.00
_cell.angle_gamma   90.00
#
_symmetry.space_group_name_H-M   'P 1'
#
loop_
_entity.id
_entity.type
_entity.pdbx_description
1 polymer ?
#
loop_
_entity_poly.entity_id
_entity_poly.type
_entity_poly.pdbx_seq_one_letter_code
_entity_poly.pdbx_strand_id
1 'polypeptide(L)'
;MLRGRVHDSAGRPIARASLTLVDRSGRQRALASTGADGTYELTTREPSSYTLVVSATGHHPRAVQLDAEAGPVVPDVTLAGLGNVHGTVRHEHTGEPVPDAQITLLSSSGEVIASAATNPDGTYTLQNLAPGAYTVVTSGYGPVLANVTLDEGNSRVVDLEVGHHDTE
;
A
#
# COMPACT_ATOMS: atom_id res chain seq x y z
N MET A 1 -11.94 24.31 15.51
CA MET A 1 -12.51 23.32 14.56
C MET A 1 -11.60 23.19 13.35
N LEU A 2 -11.25 21.98 13.01
CA LEU A 2 -10.41 21.67 11.85
C LEU A 2 -11.28 21.08 10.75
N ARG A 3 -11.13 21.58 9.54
CA ARG A 3 -11.84 21.08 8.37
C ARG A 3 -10.84 20.83 7.25
N GLY A 4 -11.11 19.83 6.45
CA GLY A 4 -10.25 19.54 5.32
C GLY A 4 -10.86 18.51 4.40
N ARG A 5 -10.04 18.04 3.48
CA ARG A 5 -10.44 17.02 2.51
C ARG A 5 -9.42 15.91 2.47
N VAL A 6 -9.90 14.72 2.18
CA VAL A 6 -9.05 13.57 1.91
C VAL A 6 -9.30 13.15 0.47
N HIS A 7 -8.26 13.08 -0.32
CA HIS A 7 -8.37 12.70 -1.72
C HIS A 7 -7.20 11.81 -2.14
N ASP A 8 -7.34 11.16 -3.27
CA ASP A 8 -6.25 10.36 -3.83
C ASP A 8 -5.34 11.24 -4.70
N SER A 9 -4.33 10.64 -5.30
CA SER A 9 -3.36 11.38 -6.10
C SER A 9 -3.94 11.96 -7.37
N ALA A 10 -5.08 11.43 -7.82
CA ALA A 10 -5.79 11.99 -8.98
C ALA A 10 -6.74 13.10 -8.60
N GLY A 11 -6.83 13.45 -7.31
CA GLY A 11 -7.72 14.49 -6.82
C GLY A 11 -9.14 14.04 -6.55
N ARG A 12 -9.39 12.73 -6.62
CA ARG A 12 -10.74 12.21 -6.35
C ARG A 12 -10.97 12.10 -4.85
N PRO A 13 -12.16 12.49 -4.36
CA PRO A 13 -12.43 12.44 -2.94
C PRO A 13 -12.48 10.99 -2.44
N ILE A 14 -12.00 10.80 -1.21
CA ILE A 14 -12.03 9.50 -0.56
C ILE A 14 -13.09 9.54 0.53
N ALA A 15 -14.16 8.79 0.33
CA ALA A 15 -15.23 8.66 1.31
C ALA A 15 -14.85 7.65 2.39
N ARG A 16 -15.36 7.84 3.59
CA ARG A 16 -15.17 6.92 4.72
C ARG A 16 -13.72 6.71 5.13
N ALA A 17 -12.87 7.69 4.86
CA ALA A 17 -11.54 7.68 5.42
C ALA A 17 -11.65 7.93 6.92
N SER A 18 -10.85 7.22 7.69
CA SER A 18 -10.82 7.35 9.14
C SER A 18 -9.78 8.37 9.54
N LEU A 19 -10.16 9.32 10.39
CA LEU A 19 -9.23 10.34 10.87
C LEU A 19 -9.19 10.27 12.38
N THR A 20 -7.98 10.14 12.92
CA THR A 20 -7.76 10.10 14.36
C THR A 20 -6.81 11.23 14.74
N LEU A 21 -7.22 12.05 15.67
CA LEU A 21 -6.39 13.16 16.16
C LEU A 21 -5.74 12.74 17.47
N VAL A 22 -4.43 12.78 17.52
CA VAL A 22 -3.64 12.31 18.65
C VAL A 22 -2.81 13.48 19.18
N ASP A 23 -2.79 13.67 20.50
CA ASP A 23 -2.02 14.74 21.11
C ASP A 23 -0.56 14.30 21.34
N ARG A 24 0.23 15.19 21.94
CA ARG A 24 1.65 14.93 22.17
C ARG A 24 1.91 13.75 23.11
N SER A 25 0.95 13.45 23.99
CA SER A 25 1.09 12.32 24.92
C SER A 25 0.64 11.00 24.32
N GLY A 26 0.19 11.00 23.08
CA GLY A 26 -0.27 9.80 22.41
C GLY A 26 -1.73 9.47 22.67
N ARG A 27 -2.49 10.40 23.23
CA ARG A 27 -3.92 10.19 23.50
C ARG A 27 -4.76 10.60 22.32
N GLN A 28 -5.75 9.78 22.01
CA GLN A 28 -6.74 10.11 20.99
C GLN A 28 -7.63 11.24 21.51
N ARG A 29 -7.67 12.35 20.77
CA ARG A 29 -8.46 13.52 21.14
C ARG A 29 -9.72 13.67 20.32
N ALA A 30 -9.74 13.17 19.11
CA ALA A 30 -10.91 13.24 18.25
C ALA A 30 -10.86 12.12 17.22
N LEU A 31 -12.02 11.77 16.72
CA LEU A 31 -12.18 10.74 15.70
C LEU A 31 -13.25 11.21 14.74
N ALA A 32 -13.00 11.08 13.45
CA ALA A 32 -13.96 11.46 12.43
C ALA A 32 -13.81 10.57 11.21
N SER A 33 -14.77 10.69 10.31
CA SER A 33 -14.73 10.01 9.00
C SER A 33 -15.10 11.02 7.94
N THR A 34 -14.56 10.82 6.73
CA THR A 34 -14.93 11.68 5.61
C THR A 34 -16.33 11.34 5.10
N GLY A 35 -17.02 12.34 4.60
CA GLY A 35 -18.29 12.15 3.91
C GLY A 35 -18.06 11.71 2.47
N ALA A 36 -19.16 11.63 1.72
CA ALA A 36 -19.12 11.19 0.31
C ALA A 36 -18.26 12.10 -0.57
N ASP A 37 -18.10 13.36 -0.17
CA ASP A 37 -17.30 14.35 -0.88
C ASP A 37 -15.86 14.42 -0.39
N GLY A 38 -15.45 13.53 0.51
CA GLY A 38 -14.10 13.49 1.06
C GLY A 38 -13.80 14.53 2.11
N THR A 39 -14.78 15.31 2.56
CA THR A 39 -14.56 16.34 3.57
C THR A 39 -14.66 15.76 4.98
N TYR A 40 -13.93 16.38 5.91
CA TYR A 40 -13.96 16.00 7.32
C TYR A 40 -13.99 17.23 8.21
N GLU A 41 -14.48 17.03 9.44
CA GLU A 41 -14.47 18.05 10.47
C GLU A 41 -13.99 17.42 11.77
N LEU A 42 -13.07 18.10 12.44
CA LEU A 42 -12.56 17.68 13.75
C LEU A 42 -12.62 18.86 14.69
N THR A 43 -13.08 18.61 15.91
CA THR A 43 -13.17 19.64 16.93
C THR A 43 -12.07 19.40 17.97
N THR A 44 -11.27 20.42 18.23
CA THR A 44 -10.26 20.37 19.28
C THR A 44 -10.66 21.34 20.40
N ARG A 45 -10.41 20.96 21.64
CA ARG A 45 -10.75 21.80 22.78
C ARG A 45 -9.62 22.75 23.13
N GLU A 46 -8.40 22.35 22.92
CA GLU A 46 -7.23 23.14 23.30
C GLU A 46 -6.33 23.34 22.11
N PRO A 47 -5.81 24.57 21.92
CA PRO A 47 -4.77 24.75 20.93
C PRO A 47 -3.52 24.02 21.38
N SER A 48 -3.01 23.17 20.51
CA SER A 48 -1.85 22.34 20.79
C SER A 48 -1.34 21.75 19.49
N SER A 49 -0.23 21.05 19.57
CA SER A 49 0.24 20.29 18.43
C SER A 49 -0.37 18.90 18.46
N TYR A 50 -0.85 18.48 17.33
CA TYR A 50 -1.50 17.19 17.17
C TYR A 50 -0.91 16.43 16.00
N THR A 51 -1.09 15.12 16.01
CA THR A 51 -0.81 14.27 14.86
C THR A 51 -2.15 13.77 14.35
N LEU A 52 -2.42 14.03 13.07
CA LEU A 52 -3.61 13.52 12.41
C LEU A 52 -3.25 12.27 11.65
N VAL A 53 -3.84 11.15 12.03
CA VAL A 53 -3.63 9.87 11.34
C VAL A 53 -4.83 9.62 10.44
N VAL A 54 -4.57 9.47 9.15
CA VAL A 54 -5.62 9.28 8.15
C VAL A 54 -5.42 7.93 7.50
N SER A 55 -6.47 7.13 7.45
CA SER A 55 -6.43 5.82 6.80
C SER A 55 -7.71 5.56 6.04
N ALA A 56 -7.62 4.76 5.00
CA ALA A 56 -8.78 4.35 4.21
C ALA A 56 -8.50 2.99 3.60
N THR A 57 -9.56 2.22 3.38
CA THR A 57 -9.44 0.90 2.76
C THR A 57 -8.85 1.05 1.35
N GLY A 58 -7.83 0.25 1.06
CA GLY A 58 -7.17 0.29 -0.24
C GLY A 58 -6.19 1.43 -0.41
N HIS A 59 -5.87 2.15 0.65
CA HIS A 59 -4.94 3.27 0.59
C HIS A 59 -3.89 3.16 1.69
N HIS A 60 -2.74 3.75 1.44
CA HIS A 60 -1.65 3.77 2.41
C HIS A 60 -1.95 4.83 3.48
N PRO A 61 -1.90 4.48 4.77
CA PRO A 61 -2.20 5.46 5.83
C PRO A 61 -1.14 6.55 5.89
N ARG A 62 -1.54 7.72 6.35
CA ARG A 62 -0.65 8.87 6.44
C ARG A 62 -0.83 9.58 7.78
N ALA A 63 0.27 10.05 8.35
CA ALA A 63 0.26 10.86 9.56
C ALA A 63 0.73 12.28 9.20
N VAL A 64 -0.03 13.27 9.65
CA VAL A 64 0.23 14.67 9.34
C VAL A 64 0.34 15.43 10.66
N GLN A 65 1.42 16.21 10.81
CA GLN A 65 1.58 17.06 11.99
C GLN A 65 0.74 18.33 11.82
N LEU A 66 -0.03 18.65 12.84
CA LEU A 66 -0.86 19.84 12.87
C LEU A 66 -0.46 20.72 14.04
N ASP A 67 -0.42 22.02 13.80
CA ASP A 67 -0.22 22.99 14.87
C ASP A 67 -1.47 23.86 14.94
N ALA A 68 -2.37 23.53 15.86
CA ALA A 68 -3.62 24.24 16.03
C ALA A 68 -3.44 25.63 16.64
N GLU A 69 -2.26 25.93 17.18
CA GLU A 69 -1.96 27.26 17.70
C GLU A 69 -1.77 28.28 16.58
N ALA A 70 -1.39 27.81 15.40
CA ALA A 70 -1.14 28.70 14.26
C ALA A 70 -2.42 29.17 13.57
N GLY A 71 -3.59 28.82 14.09
CA GLY A 71 -4.88 29.17 13.51
C GLY A 71 -5.57 27.98 12.86
N PRO A 72 -6.75 28.21 12.27
CA PRO A 72 -7.48 27.12 11.62
C PRO A 72 -6.73 26.68 10.38
N VAL A 73 -5.98 25.61 10.49
CA VAL A 73 -5.32 24.97 9.36
C VAL A 73 -6.31 24.00 8.77
N VAL A 74 -6.50 24.09 7.45
CA VAL A 74 -7.36 23.17 6.71
C VAL A 74 -6.45 22.29 5.87
N PRO A 75 -5.88 21.23 6.45
CA PRO A 75 -4.98 20.39 5.67
C PRO A 75 -5.77 19.50 4.74
N ASP A 76 -5.43 19.59 3.47
CA ASP A 76 -5.88 18.59 2.52
C ASP A 76 -4.90 17.43 2.60
N VAL A 77 -5.42 16.22 2.72
CA VAL A 77 -4.60 15.02 2.87
C VAL A 77 -4.73 14.18 1.62
N THR A 78 -3.60 13.82 1.05
CA THR A 78 -3.56 12.93 -0.10
C THR A 78 -3.14 11.55 0.36
N LEU A 79 -3.95 10.54 0.09
CA LEU A 79 -3.62 9.15 0.41
C LEU A 79 -3.23 8.41 -0.87
N ALA A 80 -2.07 7.78 -0.82
CA ALA A 80 -1.61 6.95 -1.92
C ALA A 80 -2.43 5.66 -1.98
N GLY A 81 -2.90 5.30 -3.15
CA GLY A 81 -3.61 4.04 -3.34
C GLY A 81 -2.65 2.86 -3.22
N LEU A 82 -3.14 1.76 -2.65
CA LEU A 82 -2.39 0.52 -2.58
C LEU A 82 -2.60 -0.26 -3.86
N GLY A 83 -1.51 -0.81 -4.38
CA GLY A 83 -1.53 -1.59 -5.60
C GLY A 83 -1.34 -3.07 -5.36
N ASN A 84 -1.20 -3.81 -6.45
CA ASN A 84 -0.91 -5.24 -6.36
C ASN A 84 0.04 -5.67 -7.47
N VAL A 85 0.69 -6.80 -7.24
CA VAL A 85 1.50 -7.49 -8.22
C VAL A 85 0.90 -8.88 -8.39
N HIS A 86 0.64 -9.28 -9.62
CA HIS A 86 0.12 -10.60 -9.89
C HIS A 86 0.73 -11.14 -11.17
N GLY A 87 0.60 -12.42 -11.37
CA GLY A 87 1.15 -13.03 -12.57
C GLY A 87 1.07 -14.52 -12.53
N THR A 88 1.80 -15.14 -13.44
CA THR A 88 1.85 -16.59 -13.59
C THR A 88 3.30 -17.05 -13.58
N VAL A 89 3.57 -18.15 -12.90
CA VAL A 89 4.88 -18.79 -12.94
C VAL A 89 4.77 -20.04 -13.80
N ARG A 90 5.63 -20.14 -14.80
CA ARG A 90 5.63 -21.25 -15.75
C ARG A 90 7.02 -21.81 -15.93
N HIS A 91 7.08 -23.05 -16.36
CA HIS A 91 8.34 -23.66 -16.75
C HIS A 91 8.84 -23.07 -18.07
N GLU A 92 10.09 -22.73 -18.10
CA GLU A 92 10.73 -22.10 -19.24
C GLU A 92 10.65 -22.96 -20.51
N HIS A 93 10.79 -24.28 -20.36
CA HIS A 93 10.82 -25.18 -21.52
C HIS A 93 9.46 -25.73 -21.91
N THR A 94 8.58 -25.95 -20.99
CA THR A 94 7.30 -26.61 -21.26
C THR A 94 6.12 -25.64 -21.31
N GLY A 95 6.27 -24.46 -20.68
CA GLY A 95 5.17 -23.51 -20.55
C GLY A 95 4.10 -23.94 -19.56
N GLU A 96 4.34 -25.03 -18.84
CA GLU A 96 3.36 -25.49 -17.86
C GLU A 96 3.39 -24.65 -16.60
N PRO A 97 2.22 -24.42 -15.98
CA PRO A 97 2.18 -23.65 -14.74
C PRO A 97 2.90 -24.37 -13.61
N VAL A 98 3.51 -23.61 -12.72
CA VAL A 98 4.25 -24.15 -11.58
C VAL A 98 3.43 -23.89 -10.31
N PRO A 99 2.82 -24.94 -9.73
CA PRO A 99 2.09 -24.75 -8.48
C PRO A 99 3.04 -24.73 -7.29
N ASP A 100 2.60 -24.13 -6.21
CA ASP A 100 3.29 -24.08 -4.92
C ASP A 100 4.70 -23.47 -4.99
N ALA A 101 4.98 -22.66 -6.00
CA ALA A 101 6.21 -21.90 -6.04
C ALA A 101 6.12 -20.77 -5.03
N GLN A 102 7.18 -20.57 -4.26
CA GLN A 102 7.22 -19.50 -3.28
C GLN A 102 7.59 -18.18 -3.96
N ILE A 103 6.73 -17.20 -3.86
CA ILE A 103 6.96 -15.86 -4.40
C ILE A 103 7.23 -14.94 -3.23
N THR A 104 8.34 -14.23 -3.27
CA THR A 104 8.71 -13.27 -2.22
C THR A 104 8.90 -11.91 -2.85
N LEU A 105 8.30 -10.89 -2.23
CA LEU A 105 8.45 -9.52 -2.67
C LEU A 105 9.39 -8.80 -1.72
N LEU A 106 10.45 -8.24 -2.27
CA LEU A 106 11.46 -7.50 -1.50
C LEU A 106 11.39 -6.02 -1.83
N SER A 107 11.63 -5.20 -0.82
CA SER A 107 11.76 -3.76 -1.01
C SER A 107 13.11 -3.45 -1.67
N SER A 108 13.31 -2.18 -2.03
CA SER A 108 14.58 -1.75 -2.61
C SER A 108 15.75 -1.91 -1.64
N SER A 109 15.47 -2.00 -0.33
CA SER A 109 16.49 -2.23 0.68
C SER A 109 16.72 -3.72 0.98
N GLY A 110 15.98 -4.61 0.33
CA GLY A 110 16.13 -6.06 0.51
C GLY A 110 15.26 -6.64 1.61
N GLU A 111 14.34 -5.89 2.16
CA GLU A 111 13.44 -6.40 3.19
C GLU A 111 12.28 -7.18 2.58
N VAL A 112 11.86 -8.25 3.22
CA VAL A 112 10.69 -9.02 2.79
C VAL A 112 9.43 -8.22 3.11
N ILE A 113 8.71 -7.85 2.07
CA ILE A 113 7.46 -7.08 2.20
C ILE A 113 6.25 -8.01 2.23
N ALA A 114 6.26 -9.03 1.38
CA ALA A 114 5.14 -9.96 1.27
C ALA A 114 5.61 -11.26 0.66
N SER A 115 4.83 -12.31 0.84
CA SER A 115 5.11 -13.57 0.20
C SER A 115 3.81 -14.30 -0.09
N ALA A 116 3.85 -15.17 -1.09
CA ALA A 116 2.71 -15.98 -1.48
C ALA A 116 3.21 -17.23 -2.19
N ALA A 117 2.35 -18.23 -2.27
CA ALA A 117 2.63 -19.41 -3.06
C ALA A 117 1.71 -19.42 -4.27
N THR A 118 2.19 -19.96 -5.38
CA THR A 118 1.35 -20.06 -6.57
C THR A 118 0.24 -21.07 -6.37
N ASN A 119 -0.88 -20.81 -7.01
CA ASN A 119 -2.04 -21.72 -7.05
C ASN A 119 -1.75 -22.89 -7.98
N PRO A 120 -2.63 -23.91 -8.02
CA PRO A 120 -2.44 -25.04 -8.95
C PRO A 120 -2.35 -24.64 -10.42
N ASP A 121 -2.88 -23.47 -10.79
CA ASP A 121 -2.76 -22.95 -12.16
C ASP A 121 -1.53 -22.07 -12.35
N GLY A 122 -0.64 -21.99 -11.36
CA GLY A 122 0.58 -21.23 -11.43
C GLY A 122 0.44 -19.75 -11.19
N THR A 123 -0.76 -19.27 -10.85
CA THR A 123 -0.97 -17.84 -10.60
C THR A 123 -0.64 -17.45 -9.17
N TYR A 124 -0.26 -16.19 -8.99
CA TYR A 124 -0.01 -15.62 -7.68
C TYR A 124 -0.51 -14.18 -7.63
N THR A 125 -0.79 -13.70 -6.43
CA THR A 125 -1.22 -12.31 -6.22
C THR A 125 -0.63 -11.81 -4.91
N LEU A 126 -0.05 -10.62 -4.97
CA LEU A 126 0.46 -9.90 -3.79
C LEU A 126 -0.31 -8.59 -3.72
N GLN A 127 -1.04 -8.36 -2.63
CA GLN A 127 -1.98 -7.25 -2.51
C GLN A 127 -1.55 -6.25 -1.45
N ASN A 128 -2.20 -5.10 -1.46
CA ASN A 128 -2.03 -4.05 -0.45
C ASN A 128 -0.61 -3.51 -0.38
N LEU A 129 -0.04 -3.24 -1.55
CA LEU A 129 1.33 -2.79 -1.67
C LEU A 129 1.40 -1.28 -1.87
N ALA A 130 2.26 -0.62 -1.10
CA ALA A 130 2.51 0.80 -1.25
C ALA A 130 3.26 1.07 -2.56
N PRO A 131 3.13 2.28 -3.14
CA PRO A 131 3.94 2.62 -4.31
C PRO A 131 5.42 2.52 -4.02
N GLY A 132 6.19 2.09 -4.98
CA GLY A 132 7.63 1.98 -4.83
C GLY A 132 8.23 0.93 -5.74
N ALA A 133 9.54 0.75 -5.60
CA ALA A 133 10.28 -0.23 -6.37
C ALA A 133 10.44 -1.51 -5.55
N TYR A 134 10.19 -2.64 -6.20
CA TYR A 134 10.24 -3.95 -5.55
C TYR A 134 10.98 -4.94 -6.42
N THR A 135 11.40 -6.02 -5.80
CA THR A 135 11.96 -7.17 -6.49
C THR A 135 11.12 -8.39 -6.17
N VAL A 136 10.66 -9.08 -7.20
CA VAL A 136 9.92 -10.33 -7.06
C VAL A 136 10.90 -11.48 -7.23
N VAL A 137 10.91 -12.41 -6.28
CA VAL A 137 11.83 -13.54 -6.27
C VAL A 137 11.02 -14.83 -6.21
N THR A 138 11.30 -15.76 -7.11
CA THR A 138 10.76 -17.11 -6.98
C THR A 138 11.83 -18.03 -6.42
N SER A 139 11.43 -19.02 -5.64
CA SER A 139 12.34 -20.03 -5.15
C SER A 139 11.79 -21.43 -5.47
N GLY A 140 12.66 -22.41 -5.46
CA GLY A 140 12.28 -23.80 -5.71
C GLY A 140 12.86 -24.40 -6.97
N TYR A 141 13.09 -23.61 -8.01
CA TYR A 141 13.61 -24.06 -9.29
C TYR A 141 14.78 -23.21 -9.74
N GLY A 142 15.60 -22.78 -8.80
CA GLY A 142 16.58 -21.76 -9.08
C GLY A 142 15.94 -20.39 -8.94
N PRO A 143 16.60 -19.44 -8.31
CA PRO A 143 16.00 -18.14 -8.07
C PRO A 143 15.84 -17.36 -9.37
N VAL A 144 14.65 -16.82 -9.58
CA VAL A 144 14.36 -15.91 -10.67
C VAL A 144 13.98 -14.58 -10.07
N LEU A 145 14.60 -13.52 -10.51
CA LEU A 145 14.39 -12.18 -10.01
C LEU A 145 13.76 -11.32 -11.08
N ALA A 146 12.79 -10.52 -10.68
CA ALA A 146 12.19 -9.54 -11.59
C ALA A 146 11.98 -8.24 -10.81
N ASN A 147 12.38 -7.13 -11.40
CA ASN A 147 12.15 -5.82 -10.81
C ASN A 147 10.81 -5.29 -11.25
N VAL A 148 10.07 -4.68 -10.32
CA VAL A 148 8.78 -4.10 -10.63
C VAL A 148 8.66 -2.78 -9.89
N THR A 149 8.07 -1.78 -10.54
CA THR A 149 7.77 -0.50 -9.91
C THR A 149 6.26 -0.34 -9.89
N LEU A 150 5.73 -0.07 -8.70
CA LEU A 150 4.31 0.18 -8.52
C LEU A 150 4.06 1.68 -8.41
N ASP A 151 3.14 2.15 -9.23
CA ASP A 151 2.56 3.48 -9.07
C ASP A 151 1.34 3.36 -8.17
N GLU A 152 0.84 4.49 -7.70
CA GLU A 152 -0.27 4.51 -6.77
C GLU A 152 -1.53 3.84 -7.32
N GLY A 153 -2.03 2.87 -6.57
CA GLY A 153 -3.29 2.21 -6.90
C GLY A 153 -3.27 1.34 -8.15
N ASN A 154 -2.10 1.11 -8.72
CA ASN A 154 -2.00 0.35 -9.96
C ASN A 154 -1.70 -1.13 -9.70
N SER A 155 -2.11 -1.94 -10.67
CA SER A 155 -1.75 -3.35 -10.70
C SER A 155 -0.64 -3.55 -11.69
N ARG A 156 0.33 -4.41 -11.35
CA ARG A 156 1.39 -4.79 -12.26
C ARG A 156 1.34 -6.29 -12.48
N VAL A 157 1.49 -6.68 -13.73
CA VAL A 157 1.57 -8.10 -14.10
C VAL A 157 3.02 -8.45 -14.25
N VAL A 158 3.48 -9.44 -13.47
CA VAL A 158 4.84 -9.94 -13.55
C VAL A 158 4.75 -11.46 -13.75
N ASP A 159 4.95 -11.89 -14.98
CA ASP A 159 4.99 -13.31 -15.31
C ASP A 159 6.42 -13.77 -15.20
N LEU A 160 6.62 -14.92 -14.58
CA LEU A 160 7.95 -15.47 -14.33
C LEU A 160 8.08 -16.81 -15.00
N GLU A 161 9.26 -17.06 -15.56
CA GLU A 161 9.60 -18.35 -16.12
C GLU A 161 10.74 -18.93 -15.30
N VAL A 162 10.51 -20.13 -14.79
CA VAL A 162 11.53 -20.79 -14.00
C VAL A 162 12.20 -21.86 -14.85
N GLY A 163 13.51 -21.82 -14.83
CA GLY A 163 14.31 -22.84 -15.49
C GLY A 163 14.43 -24.03 -14.59
N HIS A 164 14.16 -25.20 -15.15
CA HIS A 164 14.51 -26.40 -14.47
C HIS A 164 16.00 -26.63 -14.74
N HIS A 165 16.78 -26.38 -13.74
CA HIS A 165 18.18 -26.66 -13.87
C HIS A 165 18.39 -28.15 -13.86
N ASP A 166 18.08 -28.68 -14.95
CA ASP A 166 18.44 -30.00 -15.13
C ASP A 166 19.81 -30.02 -15.64
N THR A 167 20.67 -30.06 -14.78
CA THR A 167 22.00 -30.16 -15.17
C THR A 167 22.24 -31.52 -15.67
N GLU A 168 21.62 -31.96 -16.58
CA GLU A 168 21.94 -33.20 -17.04
C GLU A 168 23.21 -33.54 -17.10
#